data_68cd776852c9ee8a4d6b4349f59a3c68
#
_entry.id   68cd776852c9ee8a4d6b4349f59a3c68
#
_cell.length_a   1.000
_cell.length_b   1.000
_cell.length_c   1.000
_cell.angle_alpha   90.00
_cell.angle_beta   90.00
_cell.angle_gamma   90.00
#
_symmetry.space_group_name_H-M   'P 1'
#
loop_
_entity.id
_entity.type
_entity.pdbx_description
1 polymer ?
#
loop_
_entity_poly.entity_id
_entity_poly.type
_entity_poly.pdbx_seq_one_letter_code
_entity_poly.pdbx_strand_id
1 'polypeptide(L)'
;MAVEKSVTRRPRPVALTRFFWVPLVLLQLLSASLQAAASQLLPNGPVALVGAQVIDGYEVAPISDGVVVYEDGVITAVGSASEVQIPANARVIDVGGHTVLPGLIDNHVHVDLIGHGSYERYYEFLGGDERLDEVMPIAAKQMLRAGVTTALDLGAPFEILDVRRKIDSGQIPGPRLLVSGPWITRIEYDTIPDSYEVVITSPEEGALKALELIDRGSDVIKTWEGLTQEDYHAIVTAAHSRGVKVHAHLYDPEAIKMAIEAGVDVFQHVGSAGNPPYEEALINTIAHKEIPVVQTISHRVWVYPSTLAFPSRLKRAEYKTDMPDDIYREFMDSFNDFHQLPYFRNAATEIRNSKLSASQFIDAGARMGVGTDAASPLNMHLEAIWREMSALVDSGMTPIQVISAATKTNAEILGVFAERGSLEPGKQADILVVAGNPLEDIEVLGRVALVAKGGALWVTESSTLQVDGPVNHFRTP
;
A
#
# COMPACT_ATOMS: atom_id res chain seq x y z
N MET A 1 0.88 51.65 69.56
CA MET A 1 0.45 53.06 69.72
C MET A 1 0.79 53.79 68.44
N ALA A 2 -0.23 54.45 67.92
CA ALA A 2 -0.36 55.50 66.91
C ALA A 2 -0.28 54.99 65.46
N VAL A 3 -1.36 54.91 64.81
CA VAL A 3 -2.36 55.82 64.28
C VAL A 3 -2.12 56.15 62.80
N GLU A 4 -3.08 55.66 62.05
CA GLU A 4 -3.43 55.92 60.66
C GLU A 4 -3.27 57.37 60.16
N LYS A 5 -3.05 57.48 58.86
CA LYS A 5 -3.82 58.46 58.07
C LYS A 5 -4.00 57.95 56.62
N SER A 6 -5.27 57.70 56.30
CA SER A 6 -5.78 57.49 54.96
C SER A 6 -5.73 58.78 54.12
N VAL A 7 -5.32 58.67 52.87
CA VAL A 7 -5.49 59.73 51.87
C VAL A 7 -6.19 59.09 50.63
N THR A 8 -7.45 59.46 50.52
CA THR A 8 -8.27 59.18 49.32
C THR A 8 -7.82 60.04 48.15
N ARG A 9 -7.44 59.43 47.01
CA ARG A 9 -7.27 60.12 45.71
C ARG A 9 -8.39 59.64 44.77
N ARG A 10 -9.14 60.65 44.26
CA ARG A 10 -10.17 60.48 43.19
C ARG A 10 -9.49 60.08 41.86
N PRO A 11 -10.17 59.28 41.05
CA PRO A 11 -9.64 58.89 39.73
C PRO A 11 -9.89 60.02 38.72
N ARG A 12 -8.92 60.28 37.84
CA ARG A 12 -9.01 61.13 36.65
C ARG A 12 -9.62 60.33 35.49
N PRO A 13 -10.36 60.96 34.55
CA PRO A 13 -10.97 60.30 33.42
C PRO A 13 -9.91 59.88 32.39
N VAL A 14 -9.96 58.63 31.97
CA VAL A 14 -9.15 58.08 30.88
C VAL A 14 -9.83 58.37 29.56
N ALA A 15 -9.07 59.00 28.65
CA ALA A 15 -9.52 59.31 27.29
C ALA A 15 -9.79 58.01 26.48
N LEU A 16 -10.94 57.93 25.82
CA LEU A 16 -11.29 56.90 24.87
C LEU A 16 -10.37 56.96 23.65
N THR A 17 -9.40 56.09 23.53
CA THR A 17 -8.69 55.82 22.28
C THR A 17 -9.61 54.98 21.37
N ARG A 18 -9.96 55.54 20.23
CA ARG A 18 -10.70 54.85 19.17
C ARG A 18 -9.85 53.70 18.64
N PHE A 19 -10.24 52.46 18.93
CA PHE A 19 -9.73 51.29 18.23
C PHE A 19 -10.28 51.26 16.82
N PHE A 20 -9.39 51.36 15.83
CA PHE A 20 -9.69 51.07 14.43
C PHE A 20 -9.98 49.56 14.32
N TRP A 21 -11.21 49.25 14.01
CA TRP A 21 -11.61 47.93 13.53
C TRP A 21 -11.06 47.77 12.10
N VAL A 22 -9.89 47.12 11.94
CA VAL A 22 -9.49 46.54 10.67
C VAL A 22 -10.29 45.25 10.52
N PRO A 23 -11.05 45.05 9.45
CA PRO A 23 -11.99 43.94 9.38
C PRO A 23 -11.24 42.62 9.32
N LEU A 24 -11.54 41.76 10.28
CA LEU A 24 -11.10 40.35 10.38
C LEU A 24 -11.42 39.54 9.12
N VAL A 25 -12.25 40.05 8.24
CA VAL A 25 -12.68 39.43 6.98
C VAL A 25 -11.56 39.36 5.93
N LEU A 26 -10.58 40.29 5.93
CA LEU A 26 -9.45 40.20 4.99
C LEU A 26 -8.41 39.13 5.38
N LEU A 27 -8.27 38.80 6.67
CA LEU A 27 -7.38 37.75 7.12
C LEU A 27 -7.96 36.37 6.84
N GLN A 28 -9.28 36.20 6.86
CA GLN A 28 -9.95 34.93 6.52
C GLN A 28 -9.96 34.66 5.02
N LEU A 29 -9.96 35.67 4.18
CA LEU A 29 -9.86 35.53 2.71
C LEU A 29 -8.41 35.23 2.25
N LEU A 30 -7.41 35.70 2.99
CA LEU A 30 -6.00 35.36 2.73
C LEU A 30 -5.62 33.96 3.24
N SER A 31 -6.25 33.46 4.30
CA SER A 31 -6.05 32.10 4.75
C SER A 31 -6.78 31.06 3.87
N ALA A 32 -7.90 31.41 3.25
CA ALA A 32 -8.61 30.58 2.29
C ALA A 32 -7.89 30.48 0.94
N SER A 33 -7.07 31.46 0.55
CA SER A 33 -6.32 31.43 -0.71
C SER A 33 -4.96 30.72 -0.61
N LEU A 34 -4.45 30.46 0.61
CA LEU A 34 -3.25 29.62 0.81
C LEU A 34 -3.57 28.13 1.02
N GLN A 35 -4.83 27.75 1.10
CA GLN A 35 -5.28 26.37 1.27
C GLN A 35 -5.89 25.74 0.02
N ALA A 36 -5.76 26.39 -1.13
CA ALA A 36 -5.96 25.74 -2.43
C ALA A 36 -4.70 24.95 -2.83
N ALA A 37 -4.16 24.15 -1.92
CA ALA A 37 -3.27 23.04 -2.26
C ALA A 37 -4.08 22.06 -3.09
N ALA A 38 -3.58 21.73 -4.27
CA ALA A 38 -4.18 20.95 -5.32
C ALA A 38 -5.05 19.79 -4.82
N SER A 39 -6.34 20.01 -4.67
CA SER A 39 -7.29 18.93 -4.46
C SER A 39 -7.31 18.10 -5.75
N GLN A 40 -7.31 16.78 -5.60
CA GLN A 40 -7.43 15.82 -6.69
C GLN A 40 -8.57 16.20 -7.63
N LEU A 41 -8.28 16.28 -8.94
CA LEU A 41 -9.28 16.63 -9.94
C LEU A 41 -10.21 15.43 -10.17
N LEU A 42 -11.50 15.64 -9.96
CA LEU A 42 -12.54 14.68 -10.29
C LEU A 42 -13.20 15.06 -11.63
N PRO A 43 -13.55 14.07 -12.48
CA PRO A 43 -14.37 14.31 -13.66
C PRO A 43 -15.76 14.88 -13.27
N ASN A 44 -16.28 15.79 -14.08
CA ASN A 44 -17.67 16.24 -13.95
C ASN A 44 -18.56 15.33 -14.82
N GLY A 45 -19.48 14.58 -14.20
CA GLY A 45 -20.39 13.65 -14.86
C GLY A 45 -19.75 12.30 -15.23
N PRO A 46 -20.48 11.48 -16.01
CA PRO A 46 -20.06 10.11 -16.30
C PRO A 46 -18.81 10.05 -17.19
N VAL A 47 -17.99 9.03 -16.95
CA VAL A 47 -16.81 8.68 -17.77
C VAL A 47 -17.02 7.28 -18.32
N ALA A 48 -16.72 7.07 -19.61
CA ALA A 48 -16.76 5.79 -20.28
C ALA A 48 -15.37 5.45 -20.85
N LEU A 49 -14.78 4.35 -20.41
CA LEU A 49 -13.61 3.73 -21.02
C LEU A 49 -14.11 2.73 -22.06
N VAL A 50 -13.67 2.85 -23.32
CA VAL A 50 -14.24 2.07 -24.45
C VAL A 50 -13.16 1.39 -25.28
N GLY A 51 -13.52 0.26 -25.94
CA GLY A 51 -12.66 -0.42 -26.90
C GLY A 51 -11.57 -1.31 -26.29
N ALA A 52 -11.60 -1.55 -24.98
CA ALA A 52 -10.61 -2.34 -24.28
C ALA A 52 -10.92 -3.83 -24.27
N GLN A 53 -9.90 -4.63 -23.96
CA GLN A 53 -10.11 -5.91 -23.27
C GLN A 53 -10.38 -5.62 -21.80
N VAL A 54 -11.49 -6.09 -21.23
CA VAL A 54 -11.83 -5.89 -19.81
C VAL A 54 -11.67 -7.20 -19.06
N ILE A 55 -10.84 -7.17 -17.99
CA ILE A 55 -10.70 -8.23 -16.99
C ILE A 55 -11.38 -7.71 -15.72
N ASP A 56 -12.47 -8.34 -15.32
CA ASP A 56 -13.33 -7.82 -14.24
C ASP A 56 -12.85 -8.14 -12.81
N GLY A 57 -11.75 -8.91 -12.68
CA GLY A 57 -11.21 -9.36 -11.40
C GLY A 57 -11.57 -10.80 -11.03
N TYR A 58 -12.44 -11.44 -11.81
CA TYR A 58 -12.76 -12.85 -11.66
C TYR A 58 -11.91 -13.72 -12.59
N GLU A 59 -11.84 -15.02 -12.29
CA GLU A 59 -11.15 -16.02 -13.11
C GLU A 59 -12.03 -16.51 -14.27
N VAL A 60 -12.53 -15.57 -15.08
CA VAL A 60 -13.39 -15.82 -16.22
C VAL A 60 -12.79 -15.24 -17.51
N ALA A 61 -13.35 -15.59 -18.65
CA ALA A 61 -12.89 -15.03 -19.92
C ALA A 61 -13.06 -13.50 -19.95
N PRO A 62 -12.06 -12.75 -20.45
CA PRO A 62 -12.17 -11.30 -20.55
C PRO A 62 -13.24 -10.86 -21.55
N ILE A 63 -13.81 -9.67 -21.33
CA ILE A 63 -14.76 -9.04 -22.22
C ILE A 63 -13.99 -8.35 -23.35
N SER A 64 -14.18 -8.78 -24.58
CA SER A 64 -13.62 -8.12 -25.77
C SER A 64 -14.46 -6.92 -26.17
N ASP A 65 -13.83 -5.87 -26.73
CA ASP A 65 -14.49 -4.60 -27.07
C ASP A 65 -15.34 -4.10 -25.89
N GLY A 66 -14.71 -4.12 -24.72
CA GLY A 66 -15.35 -3.85 -23.46
C GLY A 66 -15.53 -2.35 -23.18
N VAL A 67 -16.53 -2.07 -22.36
CA VAL A 67 -16.88 -0.73 -21.90
C VAL A 67 -17.02 -0.76 -20.38
N VAL A 68 -16.39 0.21 -19.72
CA VAL A 68 -16.57 0.48 -18.30
C VAL A 68 -17.07 1.90 -18.15
N VAL A 69 -18.24 2.08 -17.52
CA VAL A 69 -18.82 3.41 -17.24
C VAL A 69 -18.83 3.63 -15.75
N TYR A 70 -18.43 4.82 -15.31
CA TYR A 70 -18.55 5.24 -13.93
C TYR A 70 -18.99 6.70 -13.83
N GLU A 71 -19.61 7.07 -12.72
CA GLU A 71 -20.04 8.43 -12.38
C GLU A 71 -19.90 8.65 -10.88
N ASP A 72 -19.46 9.83 -10.46
CA ASP A 72 -19.27 10.18 -9.06
C ASP A 72 -18.41 9.17 -8.27
N GLY A 73 -17.40 8.60 -8.94
CA GLY A 73 -16.49 7.64 -8.35
C GLY A 73 -17.02 6.21 -8.21
N VAL A 74 -18.21 5.92 -8.74
CA VAL A 74 -18.85 4.61 -8.67
C VAL A 74 -19.06 4.03 -10.07
N ILE A 75 -18.71 2.76 -10.27
CA ILE A 75 -18.96 2.02 -11.51
C ILE A 75 -20.48 1.87 -11.70
N THR A 76 -20.98 2.25 -12.85
CA THR A 76 -22.41 2.17 -13.19
C THR A 76 -22.72 1.08 -14.20
N ALA A 77 -21.78 0.75 -15.10
CA ALA A 77 -21.93 -0.34 -16.06
C ALA A 77 -20.58 -0.93 -16.48
N VAL A 78 -20.56 -2.23 -16.72
CA VAL A 78 -19.44 -3.00 -17.29
C VAL A 78 -20.02 -4.04 -18.24
N GLY A 79 -19.46 -4.19 -19.44
CA GLY A 79 -19.91 -5.18 -20.42
C GLY A 79 -19.28 -4.93 -21.79
N SER A 80 -19.76 -5.64 -22.81
CA SER A 80 -19.35 -5.39 -24.19
C SER A 80 -19.99 -4.10 -24.76
N ALA A 81 -19.39 -3.53 -25.79
CA ALA A 81 -19.92 -2.34 -26.46
C ALA A 81 -21.33 -2.52 -27.02
N SER A 82 -21.75 -3.77 -27.28
CA SER A 82 -23.11 -4.10 -27.73
C SER A 82 -24.15 -4.15 -26.62
N GLU A 83 -23.72 -4.26 -25.37
CA GLU A 83 -24.58 -4.43 -24.17
C GLU A 83 -24.68 -3.17 -23.33
N VAL A 84 -23.59 -2.38 -23.26
CA VAL A 84 -23.53 -1.20 -22.41
C VAL A 84 -23.99 0.04 -23.16
N GLN A 85 -25.01 0.70 -22.63
CA GLN A 85 -25.43 2.02 -23.10
C GLN A 85 -24.59 3.12 -22.45
N ILE A 86 -23.78 3.83 -23.25
CA ILE A 86 -22.99 4.95 -22.81
C ILE A 86 -23.89 6.19 -22.69
N PRO A 87 -23.91 6.90 -21.53
CA PRO A 87 -24.66 8.14 -21.39
C PRO A 87 -24.23 9.19 -22.42
N ALA A 88 -25.19 9.91 -23.02
CA ALA A 88 -24.91 10.88 -24.07
C ALA A 88 -24.00 12.05 -23.63
N ASN A 89 -23.97 12.35 -22.34
CA ASN A 89 -23.11 13.35 -21.72
C ASN A 89 -21.81 12.77 -21.13
N ALA A 90 -21.52 11.47 -21.37
CA ALA A 90 -20.33 10.86 -20.86
C ALA A 90 -19.07 11.40 -21.54
N ARG A 91 -18.02 11.61 -20.75
CA ARG A 91 -16.67 11.76 -21.25
C ARG A 91 -16.16 10.41 -21.71
N VAL A 92 -16.01 10.25 -23.02
CA VAL A 92 -15.54 8.99 -23.62
C VAL A 92 -14.00 9.02 -23.74
N ILE A 93 -13.34 8.00 -23.24
CA ILE A 93 -11.90 7.77 -23.36
C ILE A 93 -11.71 6.47 -24.13
N ASP A 94 -11.16 6.57 -25.33
CA ASP A 94 -10.80 5.42 -26.14
C ASP A 94 -9.53 4.78 -25.58
N VAL A 95 -9.65 3.54 -25.11
CA VAL A 95 -8.56 2.71 -24.58
C VAL A 95 -8.34 1.46 -25.45
N GLY A 96 -8.66 1.56 -26.74
CA GLY A 96 -8.42 0.49 -27.71
C GLY A 96 -6.95 0.02 -27.71
N GLY A 97 -6.74 -1.29 -27.77
CA GLY A 97 -5.40 -1.90 -27.69
C GLY A 97 -4.83 -1.98 -26.26
N HIS A 98 -5.57 -1.55 -25.25
CA HIS A 98 -5.21 -1.67 -23.82
C HIS A 98 -6.09 -2.70 -23.14
N THR A 99 -5.67 -3.11 -21.94
CA THR A 99 -6.49 -3.89 -21.01
C THR A 99 -6.92 -3.01 -19.85
N VAL A 100 -8.20 -3.08 -19.51
CA VAL A 100 -8.82 -2.47 -18.34
C VAL A 100 -9.06 -3.55 -17.29
N LEU A 101 -8.60 -3.32 -16.06
CA LEU A 101 -8.76 -4.23 -14.94
C LEU A 101 -9.01 -3.44 -13.64
N PRO A 102 -9.44 -4.09 -12.54
CA PRO A 102 -9.55 -3.42 -11.24
C PRO A 102 -8.20 -2.84 -10.83
N GLY A 103 -8.22 -1.73 -10.12
CA GLY A 103 -7.02 -1.22 -9.46
C GLY A 103 -6.40 -2.29 -8.57
N LEU A 104 -5.07 -2.44 -8.63
CA LEU A 104 -4.35 -3.44 -7.88
C LEU A 104 -4.42 -3.16 -6.38
N ILE A 105 -4.43 -4.22 -5.60
CA ILE A 105 -4.39 -4.18 -4.14
C ILE A 105 -3.10 -4.86 -3.69
N ASP A 106 -2.28 -4.15 -2.93
CA ASP A 106 -1.06 -4.69 -2.34
C ASP A 106 -1.30 -5.02 -0.86
N ASN A 107 -1.23 -6.29 -0.51
CA ASN A 107 -1.59 -6.79 0.82
C ASN A 107 -0.40 -6.82 1.80
N HIS A 108 0.74 -6.24 1.42
CA HIS A 108 1.91 -6.09 2.27
C HIS A 108 2.87 -5.04 1.73
N VAL A 109 2.86 -3.87 2.32
CA VAL A 109 3.81 -2.79 2.01
C VAL A 109 4.36 -2.16 3.29
N HIS A 110 5.43 -1.38 3.14
CA HIS A 110 6.00 -0.49 4.14
C HIS A 110 6.10 0.91 3.55
N VAL A 111 5.14 1.77 3.86
CA VAL A 111 5.01 3.11 3.27
C VAL A 111 6.09 4.07 3.78
N ASP A 112 6.65 3.79 4.94
CA ASP A 112 7.78 4.48 5.54
C ASP A 112 9.12 4.22 4.82
N LEU A 113 9.21 3.17 3.99
CA LEU A 113 10.40 2.78 3.24
C LEU A 113 10.33 3.25 1.78
N ILE A 114 11.50 3.46 1.17
CA ILE A 114 11.65 3.89 -0.24
C ILE A 114 12.56 2.97 -1.07
N GLY A 115 12.88 1.77 -0.57
CA GLY A 115 13.81 0.84 -1.23
C GLY A 115 15.29 1.19 -1.02
N HIS A 116 15.61 1.95 -0.01
CA HIS A 116 16.97 2.33 0.37
C HIS A 116 17.88 1.09 0.55
N GLY A 117 19.13 1.19 0.17
CA GLY A 117 20.06 0.06 0.14
C GLY A 117 20.58 -0.42 1.52
N SER A 118 20.24 0.25 2.61
CA SER A 118 20.66 -0.12 3.98
C SER A 118 19.67 0.40 5.01
N TYR A 119 19.15 -0.47 5.86
CA TYR A 119 18.23 -0.07 6.94
C TYR A 119 18.90 0.85 7.96
N GLU A 120 20.07 0.46 8.49
CA GLU A 120 20.78 1.24 9.49
C GLU A 120 21.03 2.68 9.02
N ARG A 121 21.62 2.83 7.82
CA ARG A 121 21.87 4.14 7.23
C ARG A 121 20.57 4.91 6.95
N TYR A 122 19.51 4.22 6.58
CA TYR A 122 18.22 4.83 6.29
C TYR A 122 17.56 5.42 7.53
N TYR A 123 17.51 4.67 8.62
CA TYR A 123 16.93 5.16 9.87
C TYR A 123 17.78 6.28 10.49
N GLU A 124 19.12 6.24 10.34
CA GLU A 124 19.98 7.36 10.71
C GLU A 124 19.66 8.62 9.88
N PHE A 125 19.47 8.48 8.57
CA PHE A 125 19.08 9.57 7.68
C PHE A 125 17.70 10.14 7.99
N LEU A 126 16.74 9.31 8.38
CA LEU A 126 15.42 9.76 8.80
C LEU A 126 15.43 10.53 10.13
N GLY A 127 16.46 10.37 10.96
CA GLY A 127 16.51 10.94 12.31
C GLY A 127 15.40 10.38 13.22
N GLY A 128 15.16 9.07 13.14
CA GLY A 128 13.97 8.43 13.71
C GLY A 128 12.73 8.73 12.86
N ASP A 129 11.74 9.43 13.41
CA ASP A 129 10.46 9.71 12.75
C ASP A 129 10.39 11.11 12.11
N GLU A 130 11.44 11.94 12.23
CA GLU A 130 11.40 13.37 11.87
C GLU A 130 11.11 13.64 10.40
N ARG A 131 11.46 12.68 9.49
CA ARG A 131 11.30 12.84 8.04
C ARG A 131 10.25 11.90 7.41
N LEU A 132 9.44 11.23 8.22
CA LEU A 132 8.41 10.31 7.70
C LEU A 132 7.35 11.01 6.85
N ASP A 133 7.02 12.25 7.17
CA ASP A 133 6.09 13.08 6.40
C ASP A 133 6.65 13.53 5.04
N GLU A 134 7.96 13.43 4.81
CA GLU A 134 8.61 13.65 3.52
C GLU A 134 8.66 12.37 2.67
N VAL A 135 8.97 11.20 3.27
CA VAL A 135 9.20 9.96 2.52
C VAL A 135 7.93 9.16 2.24
N MET A 136 6.97 9.11 3.17
CA MET A 136 5.72 8.37 2.97
C MET A 136 4.89 8.87 1.77
N PRO A 137 4.79 10.17 1.48
CA PRO A 137 4.14 10.67 0.25
C PRO A 137 4.83 10.20 -1.03
N ILE A 138 6.15 10.01 -1.01
CA ILE A 138 6.91 9.48 -2.16
C ILE A 138 6.48 8.03 -2.44
N ALA A 139 6.49 7.19 -1.40
CA ALA A 139 6.04 5.80 -1.48
C ALA A 139 4.60 5.69 -1.98
N ALA A 140 3.68 6.47 -1.37
CA ALA A 140 2.28 6.50 -1.75
C ALA A 140 2.08 6.89 -3.23
N LYS A 141 2.77 7.91 -3.71
CA LYS A 141 2.74 8.36 -5.11
C LYS A 141 3.25 7.28 -6.06
N GLN A 142 4.35 6.59 -5.71
CA GLN A 142 4.93 5.53 -6.53
C GLN A 142 3.99 4.31 -6.62
N MET A 143 3.34 3.91 -5.52
CA MET A 143 2.32 2.85 -5.54
C MET A 143 1.15 3.17 -6.47
N LEU A 144 0.57 4.37 -6.37
CA LEU A 144 -0.53 4.76 -7.25
C LEU A 144 -0.10 4.79 -8.72
N ARG A 145 1.12 5.26 -9.02
CA ARG A 145 1.71 5.24 -10.37
C ARG A 145 1.89 3.82 -10.89
N ALA A 146 2.19 2.87 -10.02
CA ALA A 146 2.27 1.44 -10.36
C ALA A 146 0.90 0.75 -10.50
N GLY A 147 -0.21 1.47 -10.34
CA GLY A 147 -1.57 0.94 -10.46
C GLY A 147 -2.16 0.39 -9.18
N VAL A 148 -1.48 0.54 -8.03
CA VAL A 148 -2.00 0.15 -6.72
C VAL A 148 -2.99 1.21 -6.24
N THR A 149 -4.26 0.85 -6.06
CA THR A 149 -5.31 1.76 -5.59
C THR A 149 -5.67 1.55 -4.12
N THR A 150 -5.32 0.39 -3.56
CA THR A 150 -5.45 0.06 -2.13
C THR A 150 -4.20 -0.67 -1.67
N ALA A 151 -3.69 -0.36 -0.49
CA ALA A 151 -2.54 -1.03 0.09
C ALA A 151 -2.72 -1.25 1.60
N LEU A 152 -2.15 -2.34 2.11
CA LEU A 152 -2.04 -2.62 3.54
C LEU A 152 -0.59 -2.40 3.98
N ASP A 153 -0.38 -1.37 4.80
CA ASP A 153 0.89 -1.16 5.49
C ASP A 153 0.99 -2.04 6.73
N LEU A 154 2.11 -2.74 6.88
CA LEU A 154 2.31 -3.72 7.94
C LEU A 154 3.52 -3.39 8.82
N GLY A 155 3.69 -2.11 9.22
CA GLY A 155 4.76 -1.80 10.15
C GLY A 155 5.15 -0.33 10.30
N ALA A 156 4.50 0.60 9.60
CA ALA A 156 4.83 2.01 9.76
C ALA A 156 4.40 2.56 11.13
N PRO A 157 5.14 3.53 11.69
CA PRO A 157 4.69 4.32 12.84
C PRO A 157 3.38 5.05 12.57
N PHE A 158 2.70 5.51 13.63
CA PHE A 158 1.35 6.11 13.51
C PHE A 158 1.28 7.45 12.77
N GLU A 159 2.42 8.04 12.41
CA GLU A 159 2.55 9.16 11.47
C GLU A 159 1.89 8.85 10.12
N ILE A 160 1.81 7.58 9.75
CA ILE A 160 1.09 7.11 8.56
C ILE A 160 -0.39 7.50 8.55
N LEU A 161 -1.02 7.70 9.71
CA LEU A 161 -2.41 8.15 9.79
C LEU A 161 -2.60 9.58 9.25
N ASP A 162 -1.59 10.44 9.37
CA ASP A 162 -1.60 11.77 8.77
C ASP A 162 -1.49 11.68 7.25
N VAL A 163 -0.62 10.82 6.77
CA VAL A 163 -0.46 10.54 5.34
C VAL A 163 -1.76 9.96 4.77
N ARG A 164 -2.38 8.99 5.45
CA ARG A 164 -3.69 8.44 5.07
C ARG A 164 -4.74 9.55 4.93
N ARG A 165 -4.85 10.45 5.92
CA ARG A 165 -5.80 11.58 5.85
C ARG A 165 -5.52 12.52 4.67
N LYS A 166 -4.26 12.80 4.35
CA LYS A 166 -3.86 13.61 3.19
C LYS A 166 -4.23 12.92 1.86
N ILE A 167 -4.08 11.59 1.78
CA ILE A 167 -4.48 10.81 0.60
C ILE A 167 -6.02 10.79 0.45
N ASP A 168 -6.75 10.55 1.55
CA ASP A 168 -8.21 10.46 1.53
C ASP A 168 -8.88 11.79 1.19
N SER A 169 -8.27 12.90 1.61
CA SER A 169 -8.72 14.26 1.25
C SER A 169 -8.26 14.72 -0.14
N GLY A 170 -7.49 13.90 -0.87
CA GLY A 170 -6.95 14.24 -2.19
C GLY A 170 -5.85 15.30 -2.19
N GLN A 171 -5.22 15.58 -1.04
CA GLN A 171 -4.11 16.52 -0.95
C GLN A 171 -2.82 15.96 -1.52
N ILE A 172 -2.60 14.66 -1.41
CA ILE A 172 -1.47 13.94 -2.00
C ILE A 172 -1.96 12.71 -2.77
N PRO A 173 -1.26 12.33 -3.87
CA PRO A 173 -1.55 11.08 -4.58
C PRO A 173 -1.13 9.87 -3.76
N GLY A 174 -1.92 8.81 -3.81
CA GLY A 174 -1.60 7.54 -3.16
C GLY A 174 -2.78 6.57 -3.18
N PRO A 175 -2.55 5.29 -2.85
CA PRO A 175 -3.61 4.31 -2.66
C PRO A 175 -4.43 4.61 -1.40
N ARG A 176 -5.59 3.99 -1.24
CA ARG A 176 -6.23 3.92 0.07
C ARG A 176 -5.38 3.05 0.98
N LEU A 177 -5.05 3.55 2.16
CA LEU A 177 -4.21 2.85 3.11
C LEU A 177 -5.04 2.20 4.22
N LEU A 178 -4.85 0.88 4.39
CA LEU A 178 -5.10 0.19 5.64
C LEU A 178 -3.77 0.08 6.37
N VAL A 179 -3.78 0.08 7.70
CA VAL A 179 -2.55 0.14 8.48
C VAL A 179 -2.59 -0.80 9.68
N SER A 180 -1.44 -1.40 10.01
CA SER A 180 -1.26 -2.11 11.27
C SER A 180 -0.74 -1.20 12.38
N GLY A 181 -0.05 -0.13 12.04
CA GLY A 181 0.85 0.53 12.98
C GLY A 181 2.05 -0.38 13.33
N PRO A 182 2.76 -0.09 14.43
CA PRO A 182 3.90 -0.90 14.89
C PRO A 182 3.54 -2.37 15.08
N TRP A 183 4.45 -3.27 14.71
CA TRP A 183 4.25 -4.71 14.91
C TRP A 183 4.51 -5.15 16.35
N ILE A 184 3.84 -6.21 16.78
CA ILE A 184 4.06 -6.83 18.09
C ILE A 184 5.11 -7.94 17.96
N THR A 185 6.16 -7.88 18.81
CA THR A 185 7.29 -8.80 18.81
C THR A 185 7.75 -9.14 20.23
N ARG A 186 8.52 -10.21 20.38
CA ARG A 186 9.31 -10.49 21.61
C ARG A 186 10.79 -10.16 21.45
N ILE A 187 11.22 -9.86 20.24
CA ILE A 187 12.60 -9.57 19.91
C ILE A 187 12.70 -8.08 19.61
N GLU A 188 13.57 -7.40 20.33
CA GLU A 188 13.96 -6.03 20.09
C GLU A 188 15.11 -6.00 19.08
N TYR A 189 15.06 -5.09 18.12
CA TYR A 189 16.07 -4.93 17.08
C TYR A 189 16.78 -3.59 17.21
N ASP A 190 18.05 -3.60 17.63
CA ASP A 190 18.88 -2.38 17.85
C ASP A 190 18.92 -1.41 16.65
N THR A 191 18.64 -1.90 15.44
CA THR A 191 18.71 -1.10 14.21
C THR A 191 17.37 -0.52 13.79
N ILE A 192 16.28 -0.88 14.45
CA ILE A 192 14.91 -0.43 14.16
C ILE A 192 14.50 0.56 15.24
N PRO A 193 13.97 1.75 14.90
CA PRO A 193 13.49 2.70 15.91
C PRO A 193 12.30 2.15 16.72
N ASP A 194 12.22 2.47 18.00
CA ASP A 194 11.18 2.02 18.94
C ASP A 194 9.75 2.32 18.46
N SER A 195 9.57 3.32 17.61
CA SER A 195 8.26 3.68 17.04
C SER A 195 7.67 2.64 16.09
N TYR A 196 8.49 1.71 15.60
CA TYR A 196 8.11 0.66 14.64
C TYR A 196 7.69 -0.64 15.31
N GLU A 197 8.09 -0.85 16.55
CA GLU A 197 7.88 -2.13 17.22
C GLU A 197 7.29 -1.98 18.63
N VAL A 198 6.51 -2.97 19.02
CA VAL A 198 5.95 -3.12 20.36
C VAL A 198 6.50 -4.41 20.94
N VAL A 199 7.58 -4.28 21.72
CA VAL A 199 8.20 -5.43 22.39
C VAL A 199 7.36 -5.82 23.60
N ILE A 200 6.96 -7.09 23.67
CA ILE A 200 6.16 -7.65 24.77
C ILE A 200 6.95 -8.66 25.58
N THR A 201 6.60 -8.79 26.87
CA THR A 201 7.26 -9.71 27.81
C THR A 201 6.30 -10.79 28.33
N SER A 202 4.99 -10.63 28.12
CA SER A 202 3.98 -11.62 28.51
C SER A 202 2.80 -11.65 27.54
N PRO A 203 2.00 -12.75 27.54
CA PRO A 203 0.79 -12.84 26.72
C PRO A 203 -0.26 -11.78 27.06
N GLU A 204 -0.41 -11.44 28.36
CA GLU A 204 -1.32 -10.42 28.82
C GLU A 204 -0.94 -9.04 28.29
N GLU A 205 0.36 -8.73 28.26
CA GLU A 205 0.87 -7.51 27.64
C GLU A 205 0.59 -7.49 26.14
N GLY A 206 0.79 -8.61 25.44
CA GLY A 206 0.46 -8.76 24.02
C GLY A 206 -0.99 -8.44 23.71
N ALA A 207 -1.93 -8.97 24.53
CA ALA A 207 -3.34 -8.69 24.40
C ALA A 207 -3.67 -7.20 24.63
N LEU A 208 -3.10 -6.58 25.66
CA LEU A 208 -3.29 -5.16 25.96
C LEU A 208 -2.75 -4.28 24.83
N LYS A 209 -1.55 -4.59 24.32
CA LYS A 209 -0.93 -3.84 23.23
C LYS A 209 -1.72 -3.96 21.92
N ALA A 210 -2.25 -5.13 21.60
CA ALA A 210 -3.14 -5.29 20.45
C ALA A 210 -4.38 -4.37 20.55
N LEU A 211 -5.02 -4.29 21.72
CA LEU A 211 -6.15 -3.38 21.94
C LEU A 211 -5.74 -1.91 21.85
N GLU A 212 -4.58 -1.53 22.42
CA GLU A 212 -4.04 -0.16 22.32
C GLU A 212 -3.79 0.26 20.86
N LEU A 213 -3.21 -0.63 20.03
CA LEU A 213 -2.97 -0.36 18.61
C LEU A 213 -4.31 -0.16 17.86
N ILE A 214 -5.31 -1.02 18.13
CA ILE A 214 -6.65 -0.89 17.55
C ILE A 214 -7.30 0.44 17.96
N ASP A 215 -7.24 0.80 19.23
CA ASP A 215 -7.82 2.04 19.74
C ASP A 215 -7.12 3.29 19.17
N ARG A 216 -5.85 3.17 18.73
CA ARG A 216 -5.10 4.21 18.00
C ARG A 216 -5.44 4.30 16.51
N GLY A 217 -6.10 3.30 15.94
CA GLY A 217 -6.58 3.34 14.55
C GLY A 217 -5.96 2.30 13.62
N SER A 218 -5.37 1.23 14.15
CA SER A 218 -4.95 0.07 13.38
C SER A 218 -6.16 -0.67 12.79
N ASP A 219 -6.12 -0.95 11.49
CA ASP A 219 -7.14 -1.71 10.78
C ASP A 219 -6.91 -3.23 10.93
N VAL A 220 -5.66 -3.63 11.14
CA VAL A 220 -5.22 -5.00 11.42
C VAL A 220 -4.13 -5.00 12.50
N ILE A 221 -3.86 -6.15 13.11
CA ILE A 221 -2.69 -6.33 13.98
C ILE A 221 -1.61 -7.07 13.19
N LYS A 222 -0.38 -6.58 13.22
CA LYS A 222 0.81 -7.27 12.72
C LYS A 222 1.59 -7.87 13.87
N THR A 223 1.91 -9.16 13.78
CA THR A 223 2.87 -9.82 14.66
C THR A 223 4.17 -10.13 13.93
N TRP A 224 5.28 -10.12 14.68
CA TRP A 224 6.61 -10.42 14.17
C TRP A 224 7.18 -11.66 14.86
N GLU A 225 8.45 -11.68 15.20
CA GLU A 225 9.22 -12.84 15.64
C GLU A 225 9.21 -13.08 17.16
N GLY A 226 9.60 -14.29 17.56
CA GLY A 226 9.84 -14.68 18.93
C GLY A 226 8.60 -14.97 19.79
N LEU A 227 7.40 -14.85 19.23
CA LEU A 227 6.15 -15.08 19.96
C LEU A 227 5.95 -16.55 20.34
N THR A 228 5.43 -16.77 21.54
CA THR A 228 5.02 -18.10 22.03
C THR A 228 3.60 -18.44 21.58
N GLN A 229 3.18 -19.68 21.78
CA GLN A 229 1.80 -20.12 21.55
C GLN A 229 0.79 -19.29 22.34
N GLU A 230 1.11 -18.98 23.59
CA GLU A 230 0.26 -18.20 24.50
C GLU A 230 0.16 -16.75 24.06
N ASP A 231 1.24 -16.18 23.52
CA ASP A 231 1.24 -14.81 22.95
C ASP A 231 0.30 -14.73 21.75
N TYR A 232 0.46 -15.63 20.78
CA TYR A 232 -0.44 -15.66 19.62
C TYR A 232 -1.90 -15.78 20.06
N HIS A 233 -2.20 -16.70 20.98
CA HIS A 233 -3.56 -16.92 21.46
C HIS A 233 -4.14 -15.66 22.15
N ALA A 234 -3.34 -14.99 22.98
CA ALA A 234 -3.77 -13.78 23.68
C ALA A 234 -4.00 -12.60 22.72
N ILE A 235 -3.06 -12.36 21.78
CA ILE A 235 -3.16 -11.30 20.78
C ILE A 235 -4.34 -11.54 19.85
N VAL A 236 -4.51 -12.74 19.31
CA VAL A 236 -5.61 -13.10 18.40
C VAL A 236 -6.95 -12.95 19.10
N THR A 237 -7.08 -13.47 20.34
CA THR A 237 -8.32 -13.32 21.13
C THR A 237 -8.67 -11.86 21.35
N ALA A 238 -7.71 -11.02 21.70
CA ALA A 238 -7.91 -9.59 21.90
C ALA A 238 -8.33 -8.88 20.62
N ALA A 239 -7.63 -9.11 19.51
CA ALA A 239 -7.94 -8.52 18.21
C ALA A 239 -9.33 -8.95 17.72
N HIS A 240 -9.65 -10.25 17.76
CA HIS A 240 -10.95 -10.80 17.37
C HIS A 240 -12.10 -10.27 18.22
N SER A 241 -11.87 -9.94 19.50
CA SER A 241 -12.89 -9.30 20.34
C SER A 241 -13.37 -7.94 19.82
N ARG A 242 -12.56 -7.31 18.96
CA ARG A 242 -12.85 -6.04 18.27
C ARG A 242 -13.16 -6.24 16.78
N GLY A 243 -13.22 -7.47 16.27
CA GLY A 243 -13.45 -7.79 14.87
C GLY A 243 -12.25 -7.46 13.96
N VAL A 244 -11.06 -7.33 14.53
CA VAL A 244 -9.81 -6.99 13.82
C VAL A 244 -9.02 -8.25 13.55
N LYS A 245 -8.49 -8.38 12.31
CA LYS A 245 -7.68 -9.51 11.86
C LYS A 245 -6.23 -9.40 12.33
N VAL A 246 -5.58 -10.56 12.47
CA VAL A 246 -4.15 -10.67 12.80
C VAL A 246 -3.39 -11.19 11.58
N HIS A 247 -2.37 -10.46 11.15
CA HIS A 247 -1.41 -10.82 10.12
C HIS A 247 -0.08 -11.17 10.77
N ALA A 248 0.44 -12.35 10.52
CA ALA A 248 1.69 -12.81 11.15
C ALA A 248 2.83 -12.93 10.15
N HIS A 249 4.01 -12.39 10.51
CA HIS A 249 5.28 -12.66 9.85
C HIS A 249 5.77 -14.06 10.22
N LEU A 250 5.87 -14.98 9.26
CA LEU A 250 6.08 -16.40 9.52
C LEU A 250 7.04 -17.02 8.52
N TYR A 251 8.16 -17.53 9.01
CA TYR A 251 9.08 -18.37 8.25
C TYR A 251 9.21 -19.78 8.83
N ASP A 252 9.31 -19.86 10.16
CA ASP A 252 9.57 -21.12 10.87
C ASP A 252 8.33 -22.01 10.92
N PRO A 253 8.45 -23.33 10.59
CA PRO A 253 7.33 -24.26 10.62
C PRO A 253 6.64 -24.40 11.98
N GLU A 254 7.38 -24.30 13.09
CA GLU A 254 6.78 -24.39 14.43
C GLU A 254 5.98 -23.11 14.76
N ALA A 255 6.51 -21.93 14.38
CA ALA A 255 5.77 -20.68 14.51
C ALA A 255 4.49 -20.69 13.67
N ILE A 256 4.53 -21.25 12.45
CA ILE A 256 3.34 -21.44 11.61
C ILE A 256 2.30 -22.33 12.29
N LYS A 257 2.72 -23.46 12.90
CA LYS A 257 1.80 -24.34 13.63
C LYS A 257 1.16 -23.62 14.82
N MET A 258 1.94 -22.87 15.59
CA MET A 258 1.42 -22.05 16.70
C MET A 258 0.40 -21.01 16.20
N ALA A 259 0.67 -20.33 15.10
CA ALA A 259 -0.22 -19.37 14.49
C ALA A 259 -1.54 -19.99 13.98
N ILE A 260 -1.47 -21.21 13.38
CA ILE A 260 -2.66 -21.99 12.98
C ILE A 260 -3.54 -22.30 14.19
N GLU A 261 -2.93 -22.79 15.28
CA GLU A 261 -3.65 -23.18 16.49
C GLU A 261 -4.29 -21.99 17.20
N ALA A 262 -3.62 -20.83 17.18
CA ALA A 262 -4.13 -19.58 17.75
C ALA A 262 -5.21 -18.90 16.91
N GLY A 263 -5.36 -19.27 15.63
CA GLY A 263 -6.35 -18.70 14.73
C GLY A 263 -5.90 -17.39 14.08
N VAL A 264 -4.61 -17.23 13.79
CA VAL A 264 -4.10 -16.11 12.99
C VAL A 264 -4.76 -16.11 11.61
N ASP A 265 -5.17 -14.93 11.13
CA ASP A 265 -6.02 -14.79 9.96
C ASP A 265 -5.28 -14.80 8.63
N VAL A 266 -4.06 -14.27 8.57
CA VAL A 266 -3.28 -14.14 7.32
C VAL A 266 -1.80 -14.41 7.59
N PHE A 267 -1.20 -15.22 6.74
CA PHE A 267 0.21 -15.60 6.84
C PHE A 267 1.05 -14.81 5.84
N GLN A 268 2.00 -14.05 6.36
CA GLN A 268 2.92 -13.23 5.60
C GLN A 268 4.28 -13.91 5.45
N HIS A 269 4.90 -13.84 4.28
CA HIS A 269 6.24 -14.35 3.94
C HIS A 269 6.42 -15.87 4.00
N VAL A 270 5.37 -16.64 4.14
CA VAL A 270 5.48 -18.08 4.29
C VAL A 270 6.20 -18.70 3.10
N GLY A 271 7.42 -19.24 3.36
CA GLY A 271 8.28 -19.85 2.35
C GLY A 271 9.20 -18.90 1.62
N SER A 272 9.15 -17.60 1.88
CA SER A 272 10.04 -16.63 1.25
C SER A 272 11.40 -16.64 1.92
N ALA A 273 12.26 -16.63 2.31
CA ALA A 273 13.55 -16.60 2.98
C ALA A 273 14.28 -17.94 2.93
N GLY A 274 15.25 -18.08 3.78
CA GLY A 274 16.18 -19.21 3.81
C GLY A 274 15.61 -20.55 4.30
N ASN A 275 14.31 -20.62 4.61
CA ASN A 275 13.70 -21.83 5.13
C ASN A 275 13.63 -22.94 4.07
N PRO A 276 13.88 -24.21 4.44
CA PRO A 276 13.66 -25.33 3.55
C PRO A 276 12.17 -25.43 3.18
N PRO A 277 11.84 -26.11 2.07
CA PRO A 277 10.45 -26.39 1.72
C PRO A 277 9.69 -27.02 2.89
N TYR A 278 8.44 -26.62 3.07
CA TYR A 278 7.61 -27.12 4.15
C TYR A 278 7.14 -28.54 3.92
N GLU A 279 6.83 -29.26 4.99
CA GLU A 279 6.20 -30.57 4.93
C GLU A 279 4.81 -30.45 4.30
N GLU A 280 4.48 -31.44 3.45
CA GLU A 280 3.19 -31.50 2.74
C GLU A 280 1.99 -31.42 3.70
N ALA A 281 2.09 -32.04 4.87
CA ALA A 281 1.04 -32.01 5.89
C ALA A 281 0.74 -30.58 6.39
N LEU A 282 1.79 -29.75 6.53
CA LEU A 282 1.63 -28.33 6.93
C LEU A 282 0.97 -27.52 5.83
N ILE A 283 1.45 -27.66 4.59
CA ILE A 283 0.88 -27.00 3.41
C ILE A 283 -0.62 -27.35 3.27
N ASN A 284 -0.94 -28.65 3.32
CA ASN A 284 -2.32 -29.13 3.21
C ASN A 284 -3.21 -28.61 4.35
N THR A 285 -2.66 -28.47 5.56
CA THR A 285 -3.43 -27.89 6.68
C THR A 285 -3.78 -26.44 6.42
N ILE A 286 -2.85 -25.63 5.91
CA ILE A 286 -3.07 -24.21 5.57
C ILE A 286 -4.12 -24.10 4.45
N ALA A 287 -3.97 -24.90 3.39
CA ALA A 287 -4.89 -24.91 2.26
C ALA A 287 -6.31 -25.33 2.67
N HIS A 288 -6.48 -26.43 3.44
CA HIS A 288 -7.80 -26.89 3.91
C HIS A 288 -8.49 -25.94 4.88
N LYS A 289 -7.72 -25.17 5.65
CA LYS A 289 -8.27 -24.15 6.53
C LYS A 289 -8.55 -22.82 5.80
N GLU A 290 -8.24 -22.76 4.50
CA GLU A 290 -8.38 -21.57 3.66
C GLU A 290 -7.68 -20.33 4.23
N ILE A 291 -6.58 -20.53 5.00
CA ILE A 291 -5.82 -19.42 5.55
C ILE A 291 -5.08 -18.73 4.40
N PRO A 292 -5.30 -17.41 4.18
CA PRO A 292 -4.63 -16.70 3.11
C PRO A 292 -3.12 -16.64 3.32
N VAL A 293 -2.37 -16.83 2.23
CA VAL A 293 -0.92 -16.80 2.18
C VAL A 293 -0.46 -15.67 1.27
N VAL A 294 0.38 -14.77 1.79
CA VAL A 294 1.01 -13.66 1.06
C VAL A 294 2.52 -13.86 1.11
N GLN A 295 3.14 -14.20 -0.02
CA GLN A 295 4.50 -14.75 0.01
C GLN A 295 5.62 -13.73 -0.22
N THR A 296 5.38 -12.61 -0.88
CA THR A 296 6.38 -11.54 -1.13
C THR A 296 7.69 -12.06 -1.75
N ILE A 297 7.58 -13.00 -2.69
CA ILE A 297 8.76 -13.75 -3.20
C ILE A 297 9.62 -12.96 -4.19
N SER A 298 9.07 -11.94 -4.85
CA SER A 298 9.82 -11.16 -5.85
C SER A 298 11.08 -10.53 -5.28
N HIS A 299 11.06 -10.16 -4.01
CA HIS A 299 12.23 -9.63 -3.31
C HIS A 299 13.43 -10.60 -3.40
N ARG A 300 13.19 -11.92 -3.37
CA ARG A 300 14.23 -12.96 -3.50
C ARG A 300 14.48 -13.34 -4.95
N VAL A 301 13.41 -13.71 -5.66
CA VAL A 301 13.54 -14.36 -6.97
C VAL A 301 13.83 -13.38 -8.10
N TRP A 302 13.52 -12.11 -7.93
CA TRP A 302 13.70 -11.09 -8.95
C TRP A 302 14.63 -9.93 -8.52
N VAL A 303 14.37 -9.29 -7.37
CA VAL A 303 15.09 -8.08 -6.92
C VAL A 303 16.59 -8.32 -6.82
N TYR A 304 17.01 -9.40 -6.16
CA TYR A 304 18.44 -9.70 -6.01
C TYR A 304 19.12 -10.02 -7.32
N PRO A 305 18.64 -10.98 -8.15
CA PRO A 305 19.28 -11.28 -9.42
C PRO A 305 19.29 -10.10 -10.39
N SER A 306 18.19 -9.35 -10.47
CA SER A 306 18.08 -8.23 -11.41
C SER A 306 18.97 -7.06 -11.02
N THR A 307 19.16 -6.81 -9.73
CA THR A 307 20.06 -5.75 -9.27
C THR A 307 21.52 -6.05 -9.62
N LEU A 308 21.93 -7.32 -9.53
CA LEU A 308 23.26 -7.75 -9.95
C LEU A 308 23.43 -7.67 -11.49
N ALA A 309 22.41 -8.13 -12.23
CA ALA A 309 22.47 -8.18 -13.70
C ALA A 309 22.25 -6.81 -14.36
N PHE A 310 21.37 -6.00 -13.79
CA PHE A 310 20.93 -4.72 -14.36
C PHE A 310 20.85 -3.61 -13.29
N PRO A 311 21.98 -3.18 -12.70
CA PRO A 311 21.97 -2.16 -11.65
C PRO A 311 21.42 -0.80 -12.13
N SER A 312 21.32 -0.59 -13.45
CA SER A 312 20.70 0.60 -14.03
C SER A 312 19.21 0.75 -13.68
N ARG A 313 18.51 -0.34 -13.29
CA ARG A 313 17.12 -0.27 -12.83
C ARG A 313 16.93 0.66 -11.62
N LEU A 314 17.96 0.82 -10.79
CA LEU A 314 17.97 1.72 -9.65
C LEU A 314 18.04 3.21 -10.04
N LYS A 315 18.27 3.52 -11.32
CA LYS A 315 18.49 4.88 -11.86
C LYS A 315 17.34 5.35 -12.75
N ARG A 316 16.12 4.85 -12.53
CA ARG A 316 14.95 5.31 -13.29
C ARG A 316 14.70 6.80 -13.06
N ALA A 317 14.27 7.49 -14.13
CA ALA A 317 14.03 8.95 -14.08
C ALA A 317 12.91 9.31 -13.09
N GLU A 318 11.94 8.41 -12.92
CA GLU A 318 10.81 8.59 -12.03
C GLU A 318 11.24 8.74 -10.56
N TYR A 319 12.26 8.00 -10.12
CA TYR A 319 12.78 8.15 -8.75
C TYR A 319 13.30 9.57 -8.50
N LYS A 320 14.06 10.12 -9.44
CA LYS A 320 14.55 11.50 -9.34
C LYS A 320 13.41 12.53 -9.36
N THR A 321 12.35 12.26 -10.12
CA THR A 321 11.21 13.17 -10.23
C THR A 321 10.35 13.15 -8.96
N ASP A 322 10.28 12.01 -8.28
CA ASP A 322 9.42 11.84 -7.11
C ASP A 322 10.09 12.28 -5.80
N MET A 323 11.42 12.30 -5.74
CA MET A 323 12.18 12.57 -4.52
C MET A 323 12.77 13.97 -4.52
N PRO A 324 12.76 14.71 -3.39
CA PRO A 324 13.62 15.88 -3.19
C PRO A 324 15.10 15.54 -3.41
N ASP A 325 15.90 16.54 -3.79
CA ASP A 325 17.30 16.33 -4.20
C ASP A 325 18.19 15.70 -3.11
N ASP A 326 17.94 15.96 -1.84
CA ASP A 326 18.67 15.39 -0.72
C ASP A 326 18.27 13.94 -0.47
N ILE A 327 16.97 13.62 -0.48
CA ILE A 327 16.46 12.24 -0.38
C ILE A 327 16.94 11.42 -1.58
N TYR A 328 16.86 11.97 -2.79
CA TYR A 328 17.34 11.27 -3.99
C TYR A 328 18.84 11.00 -3.94
N ARG A 329 19.63 11.93 -3.43
CA ARG A 329 21.08 11.75 -3.26
C ARG A 329 21.37 10.63 -2.27
N GLU A 330 20.74 10.67 -1.08
CA GLU A 330 20.88 9.65 -0.06
C GLU A 330 20.45 8.27 -0.57
N PHE A 331 19.30 8.20 -1.23
CA PHE A 331 18.80 7.00 -1.88
C PHE A 331 19.83 6.43 -2.87
N MET A 332 20.40 7.26 -3.76
CA MET A 332 21.39 6.81 -4.74
C MET A 332 22.72 6.41 -4.10
N ASP A 333 23.17 7.12 -3.07
CA ASP A 333 24.41 6.82 -2.36
C ASP A 333 24.33 5.50 -1.60
N SER A 334 23.14 5.13 -1.11
CA SER A 334 22.91 3.86 -0.41
C SER A 334 23.17 2.62 -1.27
N PHE A 335 23.17 2.76 -2.60
CA PHE A 335 23.40 1.63 -3.50
C PHE A 335 24.87 1.35 -3.79
N ASN A 336 25.80 2.15 -3.32
CA ASN A 336 27.23 1.96 -3.62
C ASN A 336 27.76 0.62 -3.15
N ASP A 337 27.24 0.13 -2.03
CA ASP A 337 27.67 -1.09 -1.36
C ASP A 337 26.56 -2.15 -1.23
N PHE A 338 25.54 -2.11 -2.09
CA PHE A 338 24.39 -3.03 -1.99
C PHE A 338 24.78 -4.51 -2.01
N HIS A 339 25.89 -4.86 -2.68
CA HIS A 339 26.41 -6.22 -2.72
C HIS A 339 26.88 -6.76 -1.36
N GLN A 340 27.07 -5.88 -0.38
CA GLN A 340 27.42 -6.24 1.01
C GLN A 340 26.20 -6.57 1.87
N LEU A 341 24.99 -6.28 1.38
CA LEU A 341 23.76 -6.56 2.12
C LEU A 341 23.68 -8.04 2.53
N PRO A 342 23.23 -8.34 3.76
CA PRO A 342 23.10 -9.73 4.25
C PRO A 342 22.30 -10.62 3.32
N TYR A 343 21.30 -10.09 2.65
CA TYR A 343 20.43 -10.79 1.70
C TYR A 343 21.19 -11.48 0.55
N PHE A 344 22.32 -10.93 0.11
CA PHE A 344 23.10 -11.52 -0.98
C PHE A 344 23.97 -12.70 -0.56
N ARG A 345 24.19 -12.89 0.75
CA ARG A 345 25.07 -13.98 1.25
C ARG A 345 24.50 -15.37 0.97
N ASN A 346 23.18 -15.52 1.05
CA ASN A 346 22.46 -16.77 0.86
C ASN A 346 21.48 -16.74 -0.32
N ALA A 347 21.60 -15.76 -1.21
CA ALA A 347 20.61 -15.46 -2.26
C ALA A 347 20.22 -16.71 -3.08
N ALA A 348 21.19 -17.54 -3.49
CA ALA A 348 20.90 -18.74 -4.27
C ALA A 348 19.99 -19.74 -3.53
N THR A 349 20.17 -19.90 -2.22
CA THR A 349 19.32 -20.76 -1.39
C THR A 349 17.95 -20.14 -1.19
N GLU A 350 17.87 -18.86 -0.90
CA GLU A 350 16.62 -18.14 -0.71
C GLU A 350 15.76 -18.12 -1.98
N ILE A 351 16.37 -17.86 -3.14
CA ILE A 351 15.68 -17.91 -4.45
C ILE A 351 15.08 -19.30 -4.69
N ARG A 352 15.88 -20.36 -4.50
CA ARG A 352 15.40 -21.72 -4.71
C ARG A 352 14.26 -22.07 -3.76
N ASN A 353 14.41 -21.78 -2.47
CA ASN A 353 13.42 -22.13 -1.46
C ASN A 353 12.13 -21.33 -1.65
N SER A 354 12.23 -20.04 -1.97
CA SER A 354 11.06 -19.18 -2.24
C SER A 354 10.24 -19.69 -3.43
N LYS A 355 10.89 -20.03 -4.55
CA LYS A 355 10.21 -20.60 -5.72
C LYS A 355 9.54 -21.94 -5.40
N LEU A 356 10.25 -22.83 -4.69
CA LEU A 356 9.72 -24.14 -4.36
C LEU A 356 8.53 -24.05 -3.39
N SER A 357 8.62 -23.20 -2.37
CA SER A 357 7.51 -23.01 -1.42
C SER A 357 6.30 -22.38 -2.11
N ALA A 358 6.50 -21.41 -3.00
CA ALA A 358 5.40 -20.81 -3.77
C ALA A 358 4.68 -21.88 -4.61
N SER A 359 5.42 -22.71 -5.35
CA SER A 359 4.84 -23.82 -6.11
C SER A 359 4.10 -24.80 -5.20
N GLN A 360 4.63 -25.15 -4.02
CA GLN A 360 3.95 -26.03 -3.09
C GLN A 360 2.56 -25.50 -2.65
N PHE A 361 2.46 -24.20 -2.31
CA PHE A 361 1.20 -23.60 -1.91
C PHE A 361 0.22 -23.49 -3.08
N ILE A 362 0.72 -23.12 -4.28
CA ILE A 362 -0.09 -23.05 -5.50
C ILE A 362 -0.64 -24.42 -5.88
N ASP A 363 0.21 -25.46 -5.89
CA ASP A 363 -0.19 -26.84 -6.24
C ASP A 363 -1.20 -27.43 -5.24
N ALA A 364 -1.10 -27.03 -3.97
CA ALA A 364 -2.05 -27.42 -2.93
C ALA A 364 -3.38 -26.67 -2.99
N GLY A 365 -3.52 -25.70 -3.88
CA GLY A 365 -4.72 -24.87 -4.00
C GLY A 365 -4.92 -23.92 -2.80
N ALA A 366 -3.84 -23.49 -2.16
CA ALA A 366 -3.91 -22.52 -1.08
C ALA A 366 -4.49 -21.18 -1.56
N ARG A 367 -5.15 -20.46 -0.67
CA ARG A 367 -5.70 -19.14 -0.94
C ARG A 367 -4.58 -18.11 -1.03
N MET A 368 -4.08 -17.86 -2.24
CA MET A 368 -2.98 -16.95 -2.48
C MET A 368 -3.44 -15.49 -2.54
N GLY A 369 -2.83 -14.63 -1.73
CA GLY A 369 -2.89 -13.18 -1.87
C GLY A 369 -1.59 -12.63 -2.48
N VAL A 370 -1.63 -11.42 -2.99
CA VAL A 370 -0.46 -10.70 -3.52
C VAL A 370 -0.05 -9.58 -2.57
N GLY A 371 1.19 -9.58 -2.16
CA GLY A 371 1.82 -8.52 -1.37
C GLY A 371 3.31 -8.49 -1.68
N THR A 372 3.94 -7.33 -1.56
CA THR A 372 5.25 -7.09 -2.14
C THR A 372 6.39 -6.99 -1.15
N ASP A 373 6.10 -6.68 0.12
CA ASP A 373 7.11 -6.27 1.10
C ASP A 373 7.94 -5.06 0.62
N ALA A 374 7.32 -4.22 -0.24
CA ALA A 374 7.93 -2.97 -0.66
C ALA A 374 7.76 -1.88 0.44
N ALA A 375 8.77 -1.07 0.72
CA ALA A 375 10.03 -1.04 -0.02
C ALA A 375 11.21 -1.47 0.86
N SER A 376 11.24 -2.75 1.21
CA SER A 376 12.46 -3.35 1.76
C SER A 376 13.66 -3.09 0.82
N PRO A 377 14.92 -3.25 1.26
CA PRO A 377 16.07 -2.83 0.47
C PRO A 377 16.05 -3.28 -0.98
N LEU A 378 16.19 -2.32 -1.90
CA LEU A 378 16.20 -2.48 -3.36
C LEU A 378 14.85 -2.90 -3.98
N ASN A 379 13.80 -3.07 -3.19
CA ASN A 379 12.46 -3.45 -3.65
C ASN A 379 11.57 -2.21 -3.78
N MET A 380 11.49 -1.62 -4.95
CA MET A 380 10.89 -0.30 -5.17
C MET A 380 9.39 -0.37 -5.40
N HIS A 381 8.60 0.48 -4.72
CA HIS A 381 7.14 0.58 -4.90
C HIS A 381 6.70 0.71 -6.36
N LEU A 382 7.48 1.39 -7.19
CA LEU A 382 7.16 1.65 -8.60
C LEU A 382 7.09 0.37 -9.45
N GLU A 383 7.70 -0.73 -8.99
CA GLU A 383 7.77 -1.98 -9.76
C GLU A 383 7.40 -3.22 -8.96
N ALA A 384 7.34 -3.14 -7.64
CA ALA A 384 7.21 -4.30 -6.77
C ALA A 384 5.97 -5.15 -7.08
N ILE A 385 4.79 -4.51 -7.25
CA ILE A 385 3.52 -5.23 -7.40
C ILE A 385 3.49 -6.13 -8.65
N TRP A 386 3.86 -5.60 -9.81
CA TRP A 386 3.84 -6.41 -11.01
C TRP A 386 4.98 -7.43 -11.07
N ARG A 387 6.09 -7.16 -10.38
CA ARG A 387 7.19 -8.14 -10.21
C ARG A 387 6.77 -9.30 -9.32
N GLU A 388 6.03 -9.04 -8.25
CA GLU A 388 5.45 -10.10 -7.41
C GLU A 388 4.48 -10.96 -8.23
N MET A 389 3.60 -10.33 -9.00
CA MET A 389 2.65 -11.04 -9.86
C MET A 389 3.38 -11.88 -10.92
N SER A 390 4.45 -11.37 -11.52
CA SER A 390 5.29 -12.12 -12.47
C SER A 390 5.98 -13.32 -11.80
N ALA A 391 6.51 -13.13 -10.59
CA ALA A 391 7.17 -14.20 -9.83
C ALA A 391 6.19 -15.33 -9.43
N LEU A 392 4.95 -15.00 -9.12
CA LEU A 392 3.90 -15.98 -8.84
C LEU A 392 3.46 -16.74 -10.10
N VAL A 393 3.40 -16.07 -11.27
CA VAL A 393 3.18 -16.76 -12.55
C VAL A 393 4.34 -17.73 -12.84
N ASP A 394 5.58 -17.31 -12.66
CA ASP A 394 6.77 -18.17 -12.80
C ASP A 394 6.77 -19.35 -11.81
N SER A 395 6.00 -19.26 -10.73
CA SER A 395 5.86 -20.31 -9.71
C SER A 395 4.67 -21.23 -9.91
N GLY A 396 3.81 -20.97 -10.93
CA GLY A 396 2.72 -21.88 -11.32
C GLY A 396 1.31 -21.27 -11.39
N MET A 397 1.08 -20.04 -10.94
CA MET A 397 -0.21 -19.39 -11.15
C MET A 397 -0.41 -19.03 -12.62
N THR A 398 -1.63 -19.12 -13.11
CA THR A 398 -1.97 -18.54 -14.40
C THR A 398 -2.10 -17.00 -14.31
N PRO A 399 -1.88 -16.25 -15.40
CA PRO A 399 -2.05 -14.80 -15.39
C PRO A 399 -3.39 -14.32 -14.83
N ILE A 400 -4.50 -15.00 -15.17
CA ILE A 400 -5.81 -14.62 -14.66
C ILE A 400 -5.96 -14.88 -13.14
N GLN A 401 -5.38 -15.96 -12.65
CA GLN A 401 -5.37 -16.24 -11.20
C GLN A 401 -4.60 -15.18 -10.42
N VAL A 402 -3.43 -14.79 -10.89
CA VAL A 402 -2.64 -13.78 -10.17
C VAL A 402 -3.28 -12.39 -10.23
N ILE A 403 -3.98 -12.05 -11.33
CA ILE A 403 -4.78 -10.81 -11.41
C ILE A 403 -5.94 -10.86 -10.40
N SER A 404 -6.68 -11.97 -10.34
CA SER A 404 -7.72 -12.18 -9.33
C SER A 404 -7.15 -12.10 -7.91
N ALA A 405 -5.98 -12.70 -7.66
CA ALA A 405 -5.30 -12.63 -6.37
C ALA A 405 -4.93 -11.20 -5.96
N ALA A 406 -4.41 -10.39 -6.89
CA ALA A 406 -4.01 -9.00 -6.66
C ALA A 406 -5.18 -8.01 -6.62
N THR A 407 -6.40 -8.46 -6.87
CA THR A 407 -7.60 -7.60 -6.92
C THR A 407 -8.69 -8.16 -6.00
N LYS A 408 -9.52 -9.07 -6.50
CA LYS A 408 -10.67 -9.67 -5.79
C LYS A 408 -10.23 -10.38 -4.50
N THR A 409 -9.30 -11.32 -4.58
CA THR A 409 -8.89 -12.11 -3.40
C THR A 409 -8.27 -11.22 -2.32
N ASN A 410 -7.41 -10.27 -2.71
CA ASN A 410 -6.86 -9.30 -1.76
C ASN A 410 -7.95 -8.43 -1.13
N ALA A 411 -8.95 -8.00 -1.89
CA ALA A 411 -10.08 -7.25 -1.34
C ALA A 411 -10.89 -8.08 -0.32
N GLU A 412 -11.07 -9.37 -0.57
CA GLU A 412 -11.71 -10.31 0.35
C GLU A 412 -10.88 -10.53 1.62
N ILE A 413 -9.55 -10.70 1.47
CA ILE A 413 -8.61 -10.82 2.60
C ILE A 413 -8.71 -9.59 3.51
N LEU A 414 -8.72 -8.39 2.90
CA LEU A 414 -8.81 -7.12 3.63
C LEU A 414 -10.23 -6.79 4.13
N GLY A 415 -11.26 -7.53 3.69
CA GLY A 415 -12.65 -7.27 4.08
C GLY A 415 -13.30 -6.09 3.34
N VAL A 416 -12.72 -5.65 2.23
CA VAL A 416 -13.20 -4.49 1.44
C VAL A 416 -13.84 -4.88 0.10
N PHE A 417 -14.08 -6.17 -0.13
CA PHE A 417 -14.59 -6.66 -1.42
C PHE A 417 -15.97 -6.14 -1.79
N ALA A 418 -16.81 -5.79 -0.82
CA ALA A 418 -18.10 -5.17 -1.10
C ALA A 418 -17.98 -3.84 -1.85
N GLU A 419 -16.83 -3.16 -1.71
CA GLU A 419 -16.62 -1.82 -2.27
C GLU A 419 -15.67 -1.80 -3.48
N ARG A 420 -14.71 -2.73 -3.57
CA ARG A 420 -13.62 -2.72 -4.57
C ARG A 420 -13.03 -4.10 -4.84
N GLY A 421 -12.08 -4.19 -5.76
CA GLY A 421 -11.40 -5.44 -6.11
C GLY A 421 -11.99 -6.17 -7.31
N SER A 422 -13.10 -5.68 -7.87
CA SER A 422 -13.64 -6.13 -9.15
C SER A 422 -14.34 -4.98 -9.87
N LEU A 423 -14.49 -5.09 -11.19
CA LEU A 423 -15.23 -4.13 -12.01
C LEU A 423 -16.70 -4.55 -12.04
N GLU A 424 -17.49 -4.02 -11.13
CA GLU A 424 -18.91 -4.32 -11.01
C GLU A 424 -19.72 -3.05 -10.71
N PRO A 425 -20.94 -2.92 -11.26
CA PRO A 425 -21.83 -1.82 -10.89
C PRO A 425 -22.04 -1.71 -9.37
N GLY A 426 -21.94 -0.51 -8.85
CA GLY A 426 -22.04 -0.20 -7.41
C GLY A 426 -20.73 -0.16 -6.66
N LYS A 427 -19.63 -0.67 -7.23
CA LYS A 427 -18.29 -0.59 -6.62
C LYS A 427 -17.57 0.71 -6.99
N GLN A 428 -16.54 1.03 -6.21
CA GLN A 428 -15.69 2.19 -6.44
C GLN A 428 -14.99 2.09 -7.81
N ALA A 429 -14.89 3.20 -8.52
CA ALA A 429 -14.15 3.30 -9.76
C ALA A 429 -12.65 3.34 -9.49
N ASP A 430 -12.14 2.23 -9.00
CA ASP A 430 -10.72 1.91 -8.84
C ASP A 430 -10.31 1.03 -10.03
N ILE A 431 -9.71 1.66 -11.04
CA ILE A 431 -9.51 1.07 -12.36
C ILE A 431 -8.06 1.26 -12.79
N LEU A 432 -7.48 0.23 -13.37
CA LEU A 432 -6.15 0.24 -13.98
C LEU A 432 -6.28 0.02 -15.49
N VAL A 433 -5.59 0.81 -16.28
CA VAL A 433 -5.44 0.63 -17.74
C VAL A 433 -3.96 0.40 -18.05
N VAL A 434 -3.65 -0.73 -18.69
CA VAL A 434 -2.29 -1.11 -19.07
C VAL A 434 -2.15 -1.27 -20.59
N ALA A 435 -0.98 -0.93 -21.13
CA ALA A 435 -0.71 -1.02 -22.56
C ALA A 435 -0.31 -2.45 -22.95
N GLY A 436 -1.27 -3.22 -23.45
CA GLY A 436 -1.10 -4.62 -23.88
C GLY A 436 -2.04 -5.58 -23.16
N ASN A 437 -1.76 -6.89 -23.31
CA ASN A 437 -2.58 -7.97 -22.78
C ASN A 437 -1.84 -8.73 -21.64
N PRO A 438 -2.20 -8.53 -20.37
CA PRO A 438 -1.53 -9.21 -19.25
C PRO A 438 -1.80 -10.71 -19.17
N LEU A 439 -2.77 -11.23 -19.92
CA LEU A 439 -3.00 -12.68 -20.02
C LEU A 439 -2.01 -13.38 -20.95
N GLU A 440 -1.38 -12.62 -21.87
CA GLU A 440 -0.32 -13.13 -22.76
C GLU A 440 1.08 -12.85 -22.20
N ASP A 441 1.26 -11.67 -21.57
CA ASP A 441 2.51 -11.22 -20.96
C ASP A 441 2.18 -10.46 -19.66
N ILE A 442 2.34 -11.11 -18.54
CA ILE A 442 2.02 -10.51 -17.22
C ILE A 442 2.85 -9.25 -16.93
N GLU A 443 4.03 -9.11 -17.51
CA GLU A 443 4.91 -7.95 -17.29
C GLU A 443 4.36 -6.65 -17.91
N VAL A 444 3.31 -6.72 -18.75
CA VAL A 444 2.63 -5.51 -19.24
C VAL A 444 1.90 -4.75 -18.15
N LEU A 445 1.67 -5.37 -16.99
CA LEU A 445 1.17 -4.68 -15.80
C LEU A 445 2.11 -3.54 -15.36
N GLY A 446 3.38 -3.62 -15.68
CA GLY A 446 4.35 -2.52 -15.50
C GLY A 446 4.22 -1.37 -16.53
N ARG A 447 3.35 -1.49 -17.53
CA ARG A 447 3.09 -0.48 -18.58
C ARG A 447 1.78 0.26 -18.30
N VAL A 448 1.69 0.87 -17.13
CA VAL A 448 0.51 1.62 -16.69
C VAL A 448 0.29 2.83 -17.58
N ALA A 449 -0.87 2.93 -18.20
CA ALA A 449 -1.27 4.07 -19.02
C ALA A 449 -2.16 5.05 -18.26
N LEU A 450 -3.11 4.52 -17.46
CA LEU A 450 -4.05 5.32 -16.69
C LEU A 450 -4.46 4.56 -15.41
N VAL A 451 -4.61 5.31 -14.33
CA VAL A 451 -5.22 4.82 -13.07
C VAL A 451 -6.41 5.71 -12.74
N ALA A 452 -7.56 5.10 -12.44
CA ALA A 452 -8.64 5.78 -11.76
C ALA A 452 -8.68 5.30 -10.31
N LYS A 453 -8.71 6.23 -9.37
CA LYS A 453 -8.90 5.94 -7.94
C LYS A 453 -10.10 6.74 -7.43
N GLY A 454 -11.18 6.05 -7.05
CA GLY A 454 -12.43 6.72 -6.70
C GLY A 454 -12.94 7.65 -7.81
N GLY A 455 -12.71 7.26 -9.08
CA GLY A 455 -13.07 8.01 -10.27
C GLY A 455 -12.10 9.11 -10.67
N ALA A 456 -11.17 9.53 -9.82
CA ALA A 456 -10.14 10.51 -10.20
C ALA A 456 -9.12 9.87 -11.13
N LEU A 457 -8.94 10.49 -12.30
CA LEU A 457 -8.06 10.00 -13.36
C LEU A 457 -6.62 10.48 -13.17
N TRP A 458 -5.68 9.55 -13.25
CA TRP A 458 -4.24 9.76 -13.20
C TRP A 458 -3.60 9.20 -14.47
N VAL A 459 -2.99 10.06 -15.27
CA VAL A 459 -2.31 9.65 -16.53
C VAL A 459 -0.81 9.60 -16.29
N THR A 460 -0.17 8.50 -16.70
CA THR A 460 1.29 8.36 -16.58
C THR A 460 2.00 9.10 -17.71
N GLU A 461 3.27 9.47 -17.49
CA GLU A 461 4.07 10.19 -18.46
C GLU A 461 4.38 9.37 -19.73
N SER A 462 4.35 8.05 -19.62
CA SER A 462 4.57 7.11 -20.73
C SER A 462 3.29 6.79 -21.50
N SER A 463 2.13 7.29 -21.03
CA SER A 463 0.84 7.02 -21.67
C SER A 463 0.74 7.68 -23.04
N THR A 464 0.21 6.94 -24.01
CA THR A 464 -0.14 7.43 -25.34
C THR A 464 -1.64 7.76 -25.48
N LEU A 465 -2.40 7.56 -24.40
CA LEU A 465 -3.84 7.81 -24.40
C LEU A 465 -4.14 9.30 -24.55
N GLN A 466 -5.10 9.60 -25.41
CA GLN A 466 -5.67 10.95 -25.52
C GLN A 466 -6.82 11.08 -24.53
N VAL A 467 -6.62 11.89 -23.51
CA VAL A 467 -7.57 12.07 -22.41
C VAL A 467 -7.97 13.54 -22.30
N ASP A 468 -9.07 13.90 -22.93
CA ASP A 468 -9.59 15.29 -22.89
C ASP A 468 -10.18 15.61 -21.50
N GLY A 469 -10.06 16.87 -21.08
CA GLY A 469 -10.64 17.37 -19.84
C GLY A 469 -9.76 17.16 -18.60
N PRO A 470 -10.29 17.31 -17.37
CA PRO A 470 -9.49 17.30 -16.14
C PRO A 470 -8.88 15.93 -15.87
N VAL A 471 -7.55 15.91 -15.74
CA VAL A 471 -6.77 14.74 -15.33
C VAL A 471 -5.69 15.15 -14.33
N ASN A 472 -5.34 14.25 -13.46
CA ASN A 472 -4.21 14.42 -12.56
C ASN A 472 -2.93 13.88 -13.23
N HIS A 473 -1.81 14.48 -12.91
CA HIS A 473 -0.50 14.04 -13.37
C HIS A 473 0.38 13.74 -12.16
N PHE A 474 1.29 12.79 -12.32
CA PHE A 474 2.23 12.43 -11.26
C PHE A 474 3.37 13.44 -11.10
N ARG A 475 3.62 14.30 -12.10
CA ARG A 475 4.55 15.41 -11.95
C ARG A 475 3.90 16.52 -11.13
N THR A 476 4.61 17.01 -10.13
CA THR A 476 4.33 18.31 -9.53
C THR A 476 4.67 19.38 -10.56
N PRO A 477 3.81 20.38 -10.78
CA PRO A 477 4.10 21.46 -11.71
C PRO A 477 5.36 22.25 -11.34
#